data_dd559a1239dc4920e924b25d545f8964
#
_entry.id   dd559a1239dc4920e924b25d545f8964
#
_cell.length_a   1.000
_cell.length_b   1.000
_cell.length_c   1.000
_cell.angle_alpha   90.00
_cell.angle_beta   90.00
_cell.angle_gamma   90.00
#
_symmetry.space_group_name_H-M   'P 1'
#
loop_
_entity.id
_entity.type
_entity.pdbx_description
1 polymer ?
#
loop_
_entity_poly.entity_id
_entity_poly.type
_entity_poly.pdbx_seq_one_letter_code
_entity_poly.pdbx_strand_id
1 'polypeptide(L)'
;MDKPVQTVRSPGIDDYVRAWSDWWLALATRPEQQLALAHSAIAASTDAWRYAAAATTHAMVHGGAPSHDHADGNLFAANAWNHWPFNVYAHTHAHFKKWSLQALAAAEGMAPGNALRLEFLRRLCVDAASPAHYLLTNPELLAQTSAESGANLARGLQYWLEDATRLVTRDRAPGTEKFQVGTQVAVTPGQVVLRNELMELIQYSPQGASVHAEPVLITPAWIMKYYVLDLSPHNSLVQYLVRAGHTVFMISWKNPTAADRNLGMDDYLRLGLRAALDAVGAIVPGRGIHTVGYCIGGTLLTIGAAHLARSGDTRIASVTLLAAQTDFSEPGELAVFISPNQLAALEAQMQRDGVLRSESMSAAFALLRASDLIWAPAINQYLRGQRAPLNDLMAWNADGTRMPCRMHSEYLTRLYLRNELSAGSFTVNGEAVDLGAIGVPMFVVGTETDHVAPWHSVFKTGALARSGDYTFLLTSGGHNAGIVSGPANAKRRHSLRHWDSAAAAAAATPADYLASAEQRAGSWWPSWQQWLAAHSDAVRVAPPPMGNAAAGYAPLGEAPGDYVRG
;
A
#
# COMPACT_ATOMS: atom_id res chain seq x y z
N MET A 1 -2.90 -9.86 -51.07
CA MET A 1 -3.55 -8.85 -50.24
C MET A 1 -2.86 -8.89 -48.88
N ASP A 2 -1.80 -8.10 -48.75
CA ASP A 2 -1.04 -8.00 -47.52
C ASP A 2 -1.88 -7.25 -46.47
N LYS A 3 -2.18 -7.91 -45.33
CA LYS A 3 -2.70 -7.22 -44.17
C LYS A 3 -1.59 -6.32 -43.60
N PRO A 4 -1.83 -5.04 -43.36
CA PRO A 4 -0.84 -4.20 -42.72
C PRO A 4 -0.47 -4.79 -41.37
N VAL A 5 0.81 -4.97 -41.12
CA VAL A 5 1.37 -5.30 -39.79
C VAL A 5 0.96 -4.17 -38.86
N GLN A 6 -0.08 -4.40 -38.05
CA GLN A 6 -0.38 -3.52 -36.94
C GLN A 6 0.83 -3.58 -35.99
N THR A 7 1.63 -2.55 -35.98
CA THR A 7 2.64 -2.31 -34.97
C THR A 7 1.90 -2.24 -33.63
N VAL A 8 2.01 -3.31 -32.84
CA VAL A 8 1.53 -3.32 -31.45
C VAL A 8 2.39 -2.31 -30.69
N ARG A 9 1.96 -1.06 -30.65
CA ARG A 9 2.54 -0.05 -29.77
C ARG A 9 2.30 -0.53 -28.33
N SER A 10 3.33 -0.47 -27.51
CA SER A 10 3.23 -0.80 -26.09
C SER A 10 2.21 0.15 -25.46
N PRO A 11 1.07 -0.34 -24.91
CA PRO A 11 -0.08 0.53 -24.56
C PRO A 11 0.22 1.60 -23.52
N GLY A 12 1.29 1.45 -22.73
CA GLY A 12 1.71 2.44 -21.74
C GLY A 12 2.47 3.63 -22.34
N ILE A 13 3.13 3.47 -23.49
CA ILE A 13 3.95 4.54 -24.10
C ILE A 13 3.06 5.69 -24.60
N ASP A 14 1.90 5.39 -25.16
CA ASP A 14 0.99 6.41 -25.68
C ASP A 14 0.49 7.38 -24.61
N ASP A 15 0.29 6.92 -23.37
CA ASP A 15 -0.14 7.79 -22.26
C ASP A 15 0.99 8.73 -21.79
N TYR A 16 2.24 8.26 -21.81
CA TYR A 16 3.39 9.11 -21.53
C TYR A 16 3.68 10.10 -22.66
N VAL A 17 3.49 9.69 -23.91
CA VAL A 17 3.58 10.60 -25.07
C VAL A 17 2.51 11.69 -24.98
N ARG A 18 1.27 11.35 -24.59
CA ARG A 18 0.20 12.33 -24.36
C ARG A 18 0.54 13.28 -23.20
N ALA A 19 1.03 12.74 -22.09
CA ALA A 19 1.43 13.55 -20.93
C ALA A 19 2.55 14.53 -21.31
N TRP A 20 3.53 14.08 -22.10
CA TRP A 20 4.61 14.90 -22.64
C TRP A 20 4.11 15.97 -23.63
N SER A 21 3.17 15.59 -24.50
CA SER A 21 2.55 16.55 -25.43
C SER A 21 1.72 17.61 -24.70
N ASP A 22 0.98 17.22 -23.66
CA ASP A 22 0.19 18.12 -22.82
C ASP A 22 1.10 19.14 -22.11
N TRP A 23 2.25 18.67 -21.57
CA TRP A 23 3.28 19.53 -20.99
C TRP A 23 3.83 20.54 -22.01
N TRP A 24 4.18 20.08 -23.21
CA TRP A 24 4.68 20.97 -24.29
C TRP A 24 3.65 22.01 -24.69
N LEU A 25 2.39 21.62 -24.84
CA LEU A 25 1.30 22.54 -25.20
C LEU A 25 1.06 23.57 -24.10
N ALA A 26 1.02 23.12 -22.84
CA ALA A 26 0.86 24.02 -21.69
C ALA A 26 2.00 25.03 -21.58
N LEU A 27 3.24 24.60 -21.85
CA LEU A 27 4.41 25.47 -21.87
C LEU A 27 4.44 26.39 -23.10
N ALA A 28 4.04 25.88 -24.28
CA ALA A 28 4.05 26.64 -25.55
C ALA A 28 3.14 27.87 -25.53
N THR A 29 2.07 27.82 -24.73
CA THR A 29 1.15 28.95 -24.56
C THR A 29 1.64 30.01 -23.55
N ARG A 30 2.83 29.80 -22.93
CA ARG A 30 3.36 30.65 -21.84
C ARG A 30 4.81 31.07 -22.11
N PRO A 31 5.06 32.03 -23.01
CA PRO A 31 6.42 32.42 -23.41
C PRO A 31 7.26 32.91 -22.21
N GLU A 32 6.67 33.57 -21.24
CA GLU A 32 7.33 34.01 -20.00
C GLU A 32 7.87 32.82 -19.19
N GLN A 33 7.11 31.73 -19.08
CA GLN A 33 7.54 30.51 -18.38
C GLN A 33 8.63 29.76 -19.16
N GLN A 34 8.56 29.77 -20.52
CA GLN A 34 9.64 29.24 -21.36
C GLN A 34 10.95 29.99 -21.13
N LEU A 35 10.90 31.33 -21.13
CA LEU A 35 12.07 32.17 -20.86
C LEU A 35 12.61 31.96 -19.44
N ALA A 36 11.73 31.92 -18.44
CA ALA A 36 12.12 31.67 -17.05
C ALA A 36 12.80 30.30 -16.90
N LEU A 37 12.25 29.26 -17.55
CA LEU A 37 12.82 27.90 -17.54
C LEU A 37 14.17 27.85 -18.27
N ALA A 38 14.29 28.51 -19.42
CA ALA A 38 15.55 28.62 -20.13
C ALA A 38 16.61 29.36 -19.30
N HIS A 39 16.26 30.49 -18.69
CA HIS A 39 17.14 31.21 -17.79
C HIS A 39 17.57 30.37 -16.58
N SER A 40 16.65 29.63 -15.97
CA SER A 40 16.97 28.75 -14.85
C SER A 40 17.89 27.59 -15.27
N ALA A 41 17.72 27.01 -16.47
CA ALA A 41 18.62 26.00 -17.01
C ALA A 41 20.03 26.54 -17.25
N ILE A 42 20.15 27.75 -17.86
CA ILE A 42 21.45 28.42 -18.08
C ILE A 42 22.10 28.75 -16.73
N ALA A 43 21.34 29.28 -15.77
CA ALA A 43 21.84 29.61 -14.44
C ALA A 43 22.35 28.36 -13.72
N ALA A 44 21.55 27.27 -13.69
CA ALA A 44 21.94 25.98 -13.10
C ALA A 44 23.19 25.39 -13.77
N SER A 45 23.26 25.41 -15.10
CA SER A 45 24.44 24.94 -15.84
C SER A 45 25.67 25.79 -15.55
N THR A 46 25.52 27.12 -15.52
CA THR A 46 26.62 28.06 -15.22
C THR A 46 27.11 27.85 -13.79
N ASP A 47 26.23 27.66 -12.83
CA ASP A 47 26.59 27.42 -11.44
C ASP A 47 27.32 26.07 -11.30
N ALA A 48 26.80 25.01 -11.92
CA ALA A 48 27.46 23.70 -11.95
C ALA A 48 28.89 23.78 -12.55
N TRP A 49 29.07 24.53 -13.67
CA TRP A 49 30.39 24.77 -14.28
C TRP A 49 31.33 25.56 -13.36
N ARG A 50 30.84 26.64 -12.76
CA ARG A 50 31.64 27.45 -11.83
C ARG A 50 32.07 26.62 -10.63
N TYR A 51 31.14 25.87 -10.05
CA TYR A 51 31.45 24.97 -8.94
C TYR A 51 32.45 23.90 -9.35
N ALA A 52 32.27 23.25 -10.50
CA ALA A 52 33.20 22.24 -10.98
C ALA A 52 34.62 22.81 -11.20
N ALA A 53 34.75 24.00 -11.80
CA ALA A 53 36.00 24.68 -11.99
C ALA A 53 36.67 25.03 -10.64
N ALA A 54 35.93 25.62 -9.72
CA ALA A 54 36.42 25.98 -8.39
C ALA A 54 36.82 24.75 -7.59
N ALA A 55 36.03 23.69 -7.59
CA ALA A 55 36.33 22.43 -6.89
C ALA A 55 37.57 21.74 -7.48
N THR A 56 37.73 21.73 -8.80
CA THR A 56 38.89 21.17 -9.48
C THR A 56 40.15 21.96 -9.12
N THR A 57 40.11 23.30 -9.19
CA THR A 57 41.24 24.15 -8.82
C THR A 57 41.60 23.98 -7.36
N HIS A 58 40.64 23.93 -6.45
CA HIS A 58 40.85 23.72 -5.04
C HIS A 58 41.50 22.35 -4.75
N ALA A 59 41.00 21.30 -5.42
CA ALA A 59 41.55 19.95 -5.30
C ALA A 59 43.02 19.88 -5.75
N MET A 60 43.38 20.58 -6.84
CA MET A 60 44.77 20.64 -7.34
C MET A 60 45.72 21.42 -6.44
N VAL A 61 45.23 22.49 -5.78
CA VAL A 61 46.09 23.39 -4.99
C VAL A 61 46.13 22.99 -3.52
N HIS A 62 45.01 22.53 -2.94
CA HIS A 62 44.87 22.30 -1.49
C HIS A 62 44.60 20.85 -1.10
N GLY A 63 44.48 19.93 -2.06
CA GLY A 63 44.26 18.51 -1.79
C GLY A 63 42.86 18.16 -1.20
N GLY A 64 41.94 19.11 -1.20
CA GLY A 64 40.55 18.91 -0.69
C GLY A 64 39.54 19.73 -1.50
N ALA A 65 38.26 19.60 -1.19
CA ALA A 65 37.17 20.36 -1.81
C ALA A 65 36.62 21.43 -0.86
N PRO A 66 36.10 22.57 -1.37
CA PRO A 66 35.34 23.49 -0.54
C PRO A 66 34.13 22.76 0.04
N SER A 67 33.86 22.96 1.33
CA SER A 67 32.67 22.41 1.97
C SER A 67 31.41 22.92 1.27
N HIS A 68 30.55 22.04 0.87
CA HIS A 68 29.26 22.39 0.27
C HIS A 68 28.15 21.71 1.02
N ASP A 69 27.10 22.46 1.30
CA ASP A 69 25.90 21.91 1.92
C ASP A 69 25.11 21.19 0.82
N HIS A 70 25.12 19.86 0.88
CA HIS A 70 24.37 19.04 -0.07
C HIS A 70 22.89 19.09 0.30
N ALA A 71 22.11 19.86 -0.45
CA ALA A 71 20.65 20.05 -0.23
C ALA A 71 19.80 18.78 -0.36
N ASP A 72 20.38 17.64 -0.71
CA ASP A 72 19.70 16.37 -1.00
C ASP A 72 19.66 15.37 0.16
N GLY A 73 19.54 15.85 1.39
CA GLY A 73 19.32 15.00 2.57
C GLY A 73 20.40 13.94 2.79
N ASN A 74 19.99 12.71 3.16
CA ASN A 74 20.90 11.65 3.57
C ASN A 74 21.71 10.98 2.44
N LEU A 75 21.35 11.19 1.16
CA LEU A 75 21.96 10.46 0.04
C LEU A 75 23.44 10.80 -0.18
N PHE A 76 23.82 12.06 0.06
CA PHE A 76 25.19 12.58 -0.09
C PHE A 76 25.77 13.09 1.24
N ALA A 77 25.26 12.59 2.38
CA ALA A 77 25.64 13.08 3.71
C ALA A 77 27.02 12.63 4.17
N ALA A 78 27.56 11.54 3.63
CA ALA A 78 28.87 11.04 4.04
C ALA A 78 29.98 12.01 3.61
N ASN A 79 30.98 12.21 4.47
CA ASN A 79 32.11 13.12 4.22
C ASN A 79 32.90 12.80 2.92
N ALA A 80 32.86 11.55 2.45
CA ALA A 80 33.48 11.13 1.19
C ALA A 80 32.91 11.90 -0.04
N TRP A 81 31.67 12.34 0.00
CA TRP A 81 31.07 13.14 -1.06
C TRP A 81 31.57 14.57 -1.14
N ASN A 82 32.29 15.06 -0.12
CA ASN A 82 32.93 16.37 -0.15
C ASN A 82 34.27 16.37 -0.90
N HIS A 83 34.75 15.23 -1.38
CA HIS A 83 36.00 15.14 -2.12
C HIS A 83 35.78 15.20 -3.64
N TRP A 84 36.73 15.82 -4.35
CA TRP A 84 36.71 15.84 -5.82
C TRP A 84 36.96 14.43 -6.39
N PRO A 85 36.28 13.98 -7.43
CA PRO A 85 35.25 14.66 -8.23
C PRO A 85 33.82 14.45 -7.72
N PHE A 86 33.59 13.75 -6.63
CA PHE A 86 32.28 13.31 -6.14
C PHE A 86 31.39 14.46 -5.71
N ASN A 87 31.97 15.51 -5.13
CA ASN A 87 31.26 16.74 -4.80
C ASN A 87 30.68 17.43 -6.05
N VAL A 88 31.40 17.37 -7.18
CA VAL A 88 30.90 17.90 -8.46
C VAL A 88 29.70 17.07 -8.95
N TYR A 89 29.76 15.75 -8.85
CA TYR A 89 28.67 14.88 -9.24
C TYR A 89 27.42 15.11 -8.38
N ALA A 90 27.57 15.17 -7.06
CA ALA A 90 26.47 15.45 -6.14
C ALA A 90 25.83 16.82 -6.39
N HIS A 91 26.65 17.86 -6.58
CA HIS A 91 26.19 19.21 -6.88
C HIS A 91 25.42 19.28 -8.20
N THR A 92 25.96 18.69 -9.26
CA THR A 92 25.31 18.66 -10.59
C THR A 92 23.97 17.91 -10.52
N HIS A 93 23.92 16.78 -9.83
CA HIS A 93 22.69 16.02 -9.63
C HIS A 93 21.62 16.83 -8.86
N ALA A 94 22.01 17.53 -7.79
CA ALA A 94 21.08 18.39 -7.03
C ALA A 94 20.48 19.50 -7.91
N HIS A 95 21.31 20.13 -8.77
CA HIS A 95 20.83 21.13 -9.72
C HIS A 95 19.91 20.53 -10.76
N PHE A 96 20.21 19.37 -11.32
CA PHE A 96 19.34 18.63 -12.25
C PHE A 96 17.99 18.31 -11.63
N LYS A 97 17.97 17.80 -10.39
CA LYS A 97 16.76 17.50 -9.63
C LYS A 97 15.91 18.76 -9.44
N LYS A 98 16.51 19.84 -8.96
CA LYS A 98 15.82 21.12 -8.75
C LYS A 98 15.26 21.69 -10.04
N TRP A 99 16.06 21.73 -11.13
CA TRP A 99 15.61 22.21 -12.41
C TRP A 99 14.48 21.38 -13.00
N SER A 100 14.55 20.04 -12.89
CA SER A 100 13.50 19.15 -13.39
C SER A 100 12.16 19.36 -12.67
N LEU A 101 12.18 19.69 -11.38
CA LEU A 101 10.97 20.09 -10.63
C LEU A 101 10.39 21.41 -11.15
N GLN A 102 11.25 22.41 -11.41
CA GLN A 102 10.84 23.69 -11.98
C GLN A 102 10.26 23.51 -13.37
N ALA A 103 10.86 22.64 -14.20
CA ALA A 103 10.38 22.33 -15.54
C ALA A 103 8.97 21.72 -15.52
N LEU A 104 8.68 20.85 -14.59
CA LEU A 104 7.34 20.29 -14.43
C LEU A 104 6.35 21.36 -13.94
N ALA A 105 6.73 22.14 -12.94
CA ALA A 105 5.88 23.20 -12.38
C ALA A 105 5.58 24.36 -13.36
N ALA A 106 6.46 24.60 -14.33
CA ALA A 106 6.27 25.65 -15.33
C ALA A 106 5.09 25.38 -16.29
N ALA A 107 4.64 24.15 -16.41
CA ALA A 107 3.52 23.75 -17.26
C ALA A 107 2.21 23.60 -16.46
N GLU A 108 1.78 24.68 -15.81
CA GLU A 108 0.48 24.70 -15.13
C GLU A 108 -0.69 24.48 -16.09
N GLY A 109 -1.78 23.86 -15.62
CA GLY A 109 -2.99 23.62 -16.40
C GLY A 109 -3.00 22.29 -17.17
N MET A 110 -1.98 21.47 -17.00
CA MET A 110 -2.03 20.07 -17.47
C MET A 110 -3.17 19.30 -16.80
N ALA A 111 -3.70 18.30 -17.50
CA ALA A 111 -4.63 17.36 -16.89
C ALA A 111 -3.96 16.66 -15.68
N PRO A 112 -4.64 16.56 -14.52
CA PRO A 112 -4.03 16.04 -13.29
C PRO A 112 -3.37 14.65 -13.46
N GLY A 113 -3.97 13.75 -14.23
CA GLY A 113 -3.40 12.43 -14.51
C GLY A 113 -2.11 12.49 -15.34
N ASN A 114 -1.96 13.49 -16.25
CA ASN A 114 -0.75 13.69 -17.03
C ASN A 114 0.36 14.29 -16.17
N ALA A 115 0.04 15.26 -15.32
CA ALA A 115 0.98 15.82 -14.36
C ALA A 115 1.56 14.74 -13.44
N LEU A 116 0.72 13.86 -12.90
CA LEU A 116 1.13 12.74 -12.05
C LEU A 116 2.07 11.76 -12.78
N ARG A 117 1.77 11.42 -14.05
CA ARG A 117 2.62 10.54 -14.87
C ARG A 117 3.99 11.16 -15.14
N LEU A 118 4.02 12.46 -15.46
CA LEU A 118 5.29 13.15 -15.70
C LEU A 118 6.12 13.30 -14.43
N GLU A 119 5.50 13.57 -13.29
CA GLU A 119 6.21 13.59 -12.00
C GLU A 119 6.80 12.20 -11.68
N PHE A 120 6.05 11.14 -11.91
CA PHE A 120 6.54 9.78 -11.74
C PHE A 120 7.75 9.49 -12.66
N LEU A 121 7.63 9.81 -13.95
CA LEU A 121 8.72 9.64 -14.91
C LEU A 121 9.96 10.48 -14.55
N ARG A 122 9.75 11.75 -14.18
CA ARG A 122 10.80 12.65 -13.70
C ARG A 122 11.55 12.02 -12.51
N ARG A 123 10.82 11.50 -11.52
CA ARG A 123 11.40 10.85 -10.34
C ARG A 123 12.25 9.65 -10.74
N LEU A 124 11.75 8.78 -11.60
CA LEU A 124 12.53 7.65 -12.11
C LEU A 124 13.79 8.08 -12.86
N CYS A 125 13.72 9.13 -13.68
CA CYS A 125 14.88 9.66 -14.42
C CYS A 125 15.91 10.29 -13.47
N VAL A 126 15.48 11.05 -12.47
CA VAL A 126 16.35 11.64 -11.45
C VAL A 126 17.05 10.56 -10.63
N ASP A 127 16.31 9.54 -10.19
CA ASP A 127 16.90 8.41 -9.47
C ASP A 127 17.90 7.65 -10.35
N ALA A 128 17.56 7.37 -11.61
CA ALA A 128 18.46 6.70 -12.56
C ALA A 128 19.74 7.51 -12.84
N ALA A 129 19.66 8.83 -12.79
CA ALA A 129 20.81 9.72 -13.00
C ALA A 129 21.65 9.94 -11.72
N SER A 130 21.24 9.38 -10.58
CA SER A 130 21.94 9.60 -9.31
C SER A 130 23.35 9.01 -9.30
N PRO A 131 24.39 9.80 -9.04
CA PRO A 131 25.76 9.30 -8.94
C PRO A 131 25.96 8.31 -7.78
N ALA A 132 25.07 8.30 -6.79
CA ALA A 132 25.12 7.35 -5.69
C ALA A 132 24.83 5.90 -6.10
N HIS A 133 24.24 5.69 -7.28
CA HIS A 133 23.79 4.38 -7.73
C HIS A 133 24.86 3.58 -8.51
N TYR A 134 25.99 4.18 -8.83
CA TYR A 134 26.99 3.56 -9.70
C TYR A 134 28.35 3.48 -9.02
N LEU A 135 29.05 2.37 -9.24
CA LEU A 135 30.35 2.09 -8.63
C LEU A 135 31.36 3.23 -8.82
N LEU A 136 31.53 3.70 -10.06
CA LEU A 136 32.57 4.68 -10.41
C LEU A 136 32.29 6.12 -9.95
N THR A 137 31.05 6.42 -9.60
CA THR A 137 30.63 7.76 -9.18
C THR A 137 30.28 7.85 -7.70
N ASN A 138 30.27 6.72 -6.99
CA ASN A 138 29.98 6.65 -5.56
C ASN A 138 31.29 6.44 -4.76
N PRO A 139 31.75 7.45 -3.98
CA PRO A 139 33.01 7.37 -3.24
C PRO A 139 33.01 6.29 -2.15
N GLU A 140 31.85 6.02 -1.52
CA GLU A 140 31.75 4.98 -0.50
C GLU A 140 31.90 3.59 -1.08
N LEU A 141 31.30 3.34 -2.27
CA LEU A 141 31.45 2.08 -2.98
C LEU A 141 32.90 1.87 -3.47
N LEU A 142 33.55 2.91 -3.98
CA LEU A 142 34.95 2.85 -4.39
C LEU A 142 35.85 2.57 -3.22
N ALA A 143 35.67 3.26 -2.09
CA ALA A 143 36.44 3.04 -0.88
C ALA A 143 36.29 1.62 -0.34
N GLN A 144 35.03 1.12 -0.27
CA GLN A 144 34.76 -0.26 0.15
C GLN A 144 35.40 -1.26 -0.81
N THR A 145 35.24 -1.07 -2.12
CA THR A 145 35.80 -1.98 -3.13
C THR A 145 37.32 -2.03 -3.07
N SER A 146 37.95 -0.89 -2.87
CA SER A 146 39.40 -0.84 -2.68
C SER A 146 39.84 -1.53 -1.39
N ALA A 147 39.16 -1.26 -0.27
CA ALA A 147 39.49 -1.86 1.03
C ALA A 147 39.30 -3.39 1.03
N GLU A 148 38.30 -3.89 0.33
CA GLU A 148 38.00 -5.33 0.20
C GLU A 148 38.71 -5.98 -1.02
N SER A 149 39.57 -5.25 -1.74
CA SER A 149 40.20 -5.73 -2.97
C SER A 149 39.24 -6.35 -3.98
N GLY A 150 38.05 -5.78 -4.09
CA GLY A 150 36.99 -6.22 -4.99
C GLY A 150 36.12 -7.39 -4.50
N ALA A 151 36.35 -7.92 -3.29
CA ALA A 151 35.60 -9.06 -2.76
C ALA A 151 34.09 -8.77 -2.59
N ASN A 152 33.71 -7.51 -2.30
CA ASN A 152 32.32 -7.07 -2.29
C ASN A 152 31.63 -7.29 -3.66
N LEU A 153 32.31 -6.97 -4.76
CA LEU A 153 31.77 -7.16 -6.12
C LEU A 153 31.66 -8.64 -6.50
N ALA A 154 32.61 -9.47 -6.07
CA ALA A 154 32.52 -10.92 -6.29
C ALA A 154 31.30 -11.54 -5.59
N ARG A 155 31.06 -11.17 -4.31
CA ARG A 155 29.85 -11.56 -3.59
C ARG A 155 28.58 -11.00 -4.26
N GLY A 156 28.64 -9.74 -4.68
CA GLY A 156 27.54 -9.09 -5.39
C GLY A 156 27.16 -9.77 -6.70
N LEU A 157 28.16 -10.20 -7.48
CA LEU A 157 27.95 -10.99 -8.69
C LEU A 157 27.31 -12.35 -8.38
N GLN A 158 27.74 -13.02 -7.31
CA GLN A 158 27.11 -14.26 -6.87
C GLN A 158 25.62 -14.02 -6.56
N TYR A 159 25.28 -13.00 -5.78
CA TYR A 159 23.89 -12.67 -5.47
C TYR A 159 23.08 -12.31 -6.73
N TRP A 160 23.67 -11.59 -7.67
CA TRP A 160 23.00 -11.28 -8.93
C TRP A 160 22.72 -12.55 -9.75
N LEU A 161 23.66 -13.49 -9.84
CA LEU A 161 23.47 -14.77 -10.52
C LEU A 161 22.37 -15.62 -9.85
N GLU A 162 22.35 -15.67 -8.51
CA GLU A 162 21.30 -16.35 -7.75
C GLU A 162 19.92 -15.75 -8.08
N ASP A 163 19.80 -14.42 -8.05
CA ASP A 163 18.55 -13.71 -8.33
C ASP A 163 18.13 -13.83 -9.79
N ALA A 164 19.07 -13.79 -10.75
CA ALA A 164 18.80 -14.03 -12.17
C ALA A 164 18.31 -15.46 -12.42
N THR A 165 18.92 -16.45 -11.77
CA THR A 165 18.50 -17.85 -11.84
C THR A 165 17.07 -18.00 -11.31
N ARG A 166 16.79 -17.39 -10.16
CA ARG A 166 15.45 -17.42 -9.52
C ARG A 166 14.36 -16.81 -10.40
N LEU A 167 14.66 -15.74 -11.13
CA LEU A 167 13.70 -15.18 -12.10
C LEU A 167 13.28 -16.17 -13.18
N VAL A 168 14.19 -17.08 -13.57
CA VAL A 168 13.92 -18.14 -14.54
C VAL A 168 13.21 -19.32 -13.89
N THR A 169 13.69 -19.80 -12.73
CA THR A 169 13.14 -20.94 -12.01
C THR A 169 11.85 -20.63 -11.26
N ARG A 170 11.57 -19.34 -11.00
CA ARG A 170 10.45 -18.85 -10.17
C ARG A 170 10.52 -19.32 -8.71
N ASP A 171 11.72 -19.53 -8.21
CA ASP A 171 11.93 -19.88 -6.81
C ASP A 171 11.62 -18.69 -5.88
N ARG A 172 11.27 -18.99 -4.63
CA ARG A 172 11.03 -17.99 -3.60
C ARG A 172 12.31 -17.21 -3.27
N ALA A 173 12.15 -15.97 -2.76
CA ALA A 173 13.28 -15.15 -2.35
C ALA A 173 14.07 -15.84 -1.22
N PRO A 174 15.43 -15.81 -1.26
CA PRO A 174 16.26 -16.33 -0.18
C PRO A 174 15.91 -15.66 1.16
N GLY A 175 15.79 -16.47 2.22
CA GLY A 175 15.40 -16.01 3.55
C GLY A 175 13.89 -16.15 3.84
N THR A 176 13.03 -16.36 2.83
CA THR A 176 11.59 -16.61 3.05
C THR A 176 11.32 -17.96 3.71
N GLU A 177 12.24 -18.91 3.60
CA GLU A 177 12.16 -20.22 4.27
C GLU A 177 12.15 -20.12 5.80
N LYS A 178 12.58 -19.00 6.35
CA LYS A 178 12.56 -18.70 7.80
C LYS A 178 11.20 -18.19 8.28
N PHE A 179 10.26 -17.95 7.38
CA PHE A 179 8.93 -17.39 7.67
C PHE A 179 7.83 -18.29 7.12
N GLN A 180 7.81 -19.53 7.62
CA GLN A 180 6.82 -20.53 7.18
C GLN A 180 5.46 -20.22 7.81
N VAL A 181 4.43 -20.17 6.96
CA VAL A 181 3.04 -19.92 7.35
C VAL A 181 2.53 -21.05 8.26
N GLY A 182 2.03 -20.67 9.42
CA GLY A 182 1.58 -21.59 10.47
C GLY A 182 2.70 -22.03 11.44
N THR A 183 3.94 -21.54 11.26
CA THR A 183 5.07 -21.89 12.14
C THR A 183 5.79 -20.66 12.68
N GLN A 184 6.15 -19.70 11.83
CA GLN A 184 6.79 -18.44 12.21
C GLN A 184 5.88 -17.24 11.98
N VAL A 185 5.00 -17.31 10.98
CA VAL A 185 3.98 -16.30 10.67
C VAL A 185 2.61 -16.96 10.61
N ALA A 186 1.54 -16.18 10.82
CA ALA A 186 0.16 -16.69 10.91
C ALA A 186 0.02 -17.81 11.97
N VAL A 187 0.54 -17.57 13.16
CA VAL A 187 0.67 -18.61 14.21
C VAL A 187 -0.37 -18.50 15.33
N THR A 188 -1.27 -17.53 15.29
CA THR A 188 -2.31 -17.41 16.30
C THR A 188 -3.24 -18.62 16.21
N PRO A 189 -3.42 -19.39 17.32
CA PRO A 189 -4.23 -20.62 17.30
C PRO A 189 -5.69 -20.33 16.96
N GLY A 190 -6.30 -21.24 16.20
CA GLY A 190 -7.68 -21.12 15.78
C GLY A 190 -8.09 -22.31 14.92
N GLN A 191 -9.32 -22.25 14.38
CA GLN A 191 -9.84 -23.27 13.49
C GLN A 191 -10.54 -22.62 12.30
N VAL A 192 -10.45 -23.27 11.14
CA VAL A 192 -11.26 -22.95 9.98
C VAL A 192 -12.68 -23.46 10.23
N VAL A 193 -13.67 -22.56 10.21
CA VAL A 193 -15.08 -22.89 10.51
C VAL A 193 -15.99 -22.78 9.29
N LEU A 194 -15.49 -22.24 8.17
CA LEU A 194 -16.18 -22.22 6.89
C LEU A 194 -15.12 -22.27 5.78
N ARG A 195 -15.43 -23.02 4.71
CA ARG A 195 -14.68 -23.03 3.45
C ARG A 195 -15.65 -23.04 2.30
N ASN A 196 -15.45 -22.15 1.33
CA ASN A 196 -16.13 -22.16 0.04
C ASN A 196 -15.12 -21.94 -1.10
N GLU A 197 -15.59 -21.76 -2.33
CA GLU A 197 -14.72 -21.62 -3.51
C GLU A 197 -13.83 -20.37 -3.50
N LEU A 198 -14.08 -19.39 -2.61
CA LEU A 198 -13.36 -18.11 -2.59
C LEU A 198 -12.59 -17.84 -1.30
N MET A 199 -13.05 -18.35 -0.16
CA MET A 199 -12.41 -18.05 1.12
C MET A 199 -12.55 -19.18 2.14
N GLU A 200 -11.66 -19.17 3.13
CA GLU A 200 -11.80 -19.81 4.43
C GLU A 200 -12.09 -18.75 5.50
N LEU A 201 -12.94 -19.10 6.47
CA LEU A 201 -13.17 -18.28 7.65
C LEU A 201 -12.47 -18.92 8.84
N ILE A 202 -11.54 -18.20 9.45
CA ILE A 202 -10.81 -18.64 10.64
C ILE A 202 -11.51 -18.03 11.87
N GLN A 203 -11.83 -18.86 12.87
CA GLN A 203 -12.18 -18.46 14.22
C GLN A 203 -10.96 -18.69 15.11
N TYR A 204 -10.47 -17.65 15.78
CA TYR A 204 -9.31 -17.78 16.66
C TYR A 204 -9.69 -18.27 18.06
N SER A 205 -8.84 -19.13 18.62
CA SER A 205 -9.04 -19.72 19.94
C SER A 205 -8.97 -18.67 21.03
N PRO A 206 -9.94 -18.63 21.96
CA PRO A 206 -9.94 -17.69 23.08
C PRO A 206 -8.76 -17.93 24.02
N GLN A 207 -8.21 -16.87 24.61
CA GLN A 207 -7.11 -16.94 25.57
C GLN A 207 -7.54 -16.61 26.99
N GLY A 208 -8.83 -16.37 27.24
CA GLY A 208 -9.39 -16.06 28.55
C GLY A 208 -10.67 -16.82 28.82
N ALA A 209 -11.09 -16.85 30.08
CA ALA A 209 -12.33 -17.48 30.51
C ALA A 209 -13.59 -16.67 30.16
N SER A 210 -13.43 -15.39 29.77
CA SER A 210 -14.53 -14.52 29.35
C SER A 210 -14.08 -13.61 28.21
N VAL A 211 -15.03 -13.29 27.33
CA VAL A 211 -14.84 -12.42 26.16
C VAL A 211 -15.90 -11.32 26.11
N HIS A 212 -15.67 -10.28 25.29
CA HIS A 212 -16.73 -9.34 24.89
C HIS A 212 -17.82 -10.11 24.15
N ALA A 213 -19.07 -9.67 24.31
CA ALA A 213 -20.22 -10.39 23.75
C ALA A 213 -20.26 -10.30 22.21
N GLU A 214 -19.85 -9.16 21.66
CA GLU A 214 -19.80 -8.88 20.23
C GLU A 214 -18.50 -9.42 19.63
N PRO A 215 -18.57 -10.31 18.62
CA PRO A 215 -17.40 -10.79 17.91
C PRO A 215 -16.85 -9.74 16.95
N VAL A 216 -15.58 -9.87 16.59
CA VAL A 216 -14.88 -9.05 15.60
C VAL A 216 -14.68 -9.88 14.34
N LEU A 217 -15.20 -9.45 13.19
CA LEU A 217 -14.95 -10.04 11.87
C LEU A 217 -14.00 -9.15 11.07
N ILE A 218 -12.86 -9.71 10.64
CA ILE A 218 -11.85 -9.01 9.86
C ILE A 218 -11.90 -9.44 8.40
N THR A 219 -12.06 -8.45 7.51
CA THR A 219 -12.03 -8.58 6.05
C THR A 219 -10.72 -7.98 5.53
N PRO A 220 -9.65 -8.75 5.34
CA PRO A 220 -8.37 -8.25 4.84
C PRO A 220 -8.42 -8.00 3.34
N ALA A 221 -7.40 -7.34 2.81
CA ALA A 221 -7.17 -7.27 1.38
C ALA A 221 -6.94 -8.66 0.79
N TRP A 222 -7.32 -8.87 -0.48
CA TRP A 222 -7.05 -10.11 -1.24
C TRP A 222 -5.89 -9.96 -2.23
N ILE A 223 -5.33 -8.75 -2.34
CA ILE A 223 -4.12 -8.48 -3.16
C ILE A 223 -2.90 -9.21 -2.59
N MET A 224 -2.91 -9.41 -1.27
CA MET A 224 -1.87 -10.08 -0.49
C MET A 224 -2.52 -11.06 0.48
N LYS A 225 -1.72 -11.94 1.06
CA LYS A 225 -2.18 -12.91 2.08
C LYS A 225 -2.70 -12.18 3.32
N TYR A 226 -3.76 -12.72 3.94
CA TYR A 226 -4.46 -12.14 5.08
C TYR A 226 -3.55 -11.90 6.31
N TYR A 227 -2.49 -12.70 6.44
CA TYR A 227 -1.72 -12.78 7.68
C TYR A 227 -0.82 -11.57 7.96
N VAL A 228 -0.87 -10.53 7.15
CA VAL A 228 -0.28 -9.23 7.55
C VAL A 228 -0.84 -8.75 8.89
N LEU A 229 -2.10 -9.07 9.20
CA LEU A 229 -2.75 -8.74 10.47
C LEU A 229 -2.53 -9.81 11.57
N ASP A 230 -1.93 -10.95 11.22
CA ASP A 230 -1.47 -12.01 12.11
C ASP A 230 -0.02 -12.39 11.76
N LEU A 231 0.85 -11.38 11.65
CA LEU A 231 2.15 -11.48 10.98
C LEU A 231 3.12 -12.39 11.75
N SER A 232 3.42 -12.03 13.00
CA SER A 232 4.33 -12.78 13.87
C SER A 232 3.90 -12.62 15.34
N PRO A 233 4.37 -13.45 16.28
CA PRO A 233 3.92 -13.41 17.68
C PRO A 233 4.06 -12.04 18.36
N HIS A 234 5.00 -11.21 17.92
CA HIS A 234 5.21 -9.87 18.47
C HIS A 234 4.51 -8.77 17.64
N ASN A 235 3.95 -9.12 16.48
CA ASN A 235 3.38 -8.18 15.52
C ASN A 235 2.08 -8.72 14.90
N SER A 236 1.17 -9.24 15.75
CA SER A 236 -0.15 -9.74 15.38
C SER A 236 -1.24 -8.91 16.02
N LEU A 237 -2.02 -8.20 15.18
CA LEU A 237 -3.23 -7.50 15.60
C LEU A 237 -4.29 -8.48 16.08
N VAL A 238 -4.41 -9.62 15.43
CA VAL A 238 -5.32 -10.71 15.81
C VAL A 238 -5.01 -11.19 17.24
N GLN A 239 -3.74 -11.55 17.50
CA GLN A 239 -3.34 -12.02 18.82
C GLN A 239 -3.56 -10.95 19.89
N TYR A 240 -3.32 -9.69 19.55
CA TYR A 240 -3.58 -8.56 20.44
C TYR A 240 -5.06 -8.48 20.83
N LEU A 241 -5.98 -8.59 19.88
CA LEU A 241 -7.42 -8.58 20.12
C LEU A 241 -7.88 -9.79 20.96
N VAL A 242 -7.40 -10.98 20.60
CA VAL A 242 -7.74 -12.22 21.34
C VAL A 242 -7.28 -12.11 22.80
N ARG A 243 -6.08 -11.58 23.06
CA ARG A 243 -5.57 -11.31 24.43
C ARG A 243 -6.37 -10.24 25.16
N ALA A 244 -6.91 -9.27 24.44
CA ALA A 244 -7.81 -8.26 25.00
C ALA A 244 -9.22 -8.82 25.30
N GLY A 245 -9.49 -10.07 24.93
CA GLY A 245 -10.74 -10.78 25.18
C GLY A 245 -11.80 -10.54 24.12
N HIS A 246 -11.43 -10.32 22.87
CA HIS A 246 -12.37 -10.35 21.75
C HIS A 246 -12.42 -11.74 21.13
N THR A 247 -13.62 -12.18 20.71
CA THR A 247 -13.79 -13.30 19.79
C THR A 247 -13.49 -12.81 18.38
N VAL A 248 -12.45 -13.32 17.73
CA VAL A 248 -11.96 -12.82 16.46
C VAL A 248 -12.17 -13.84 15.35
N PHE A 249 -12.73 -13.38 14.23
CA PHE A 249 -12.84 -14.12 12.98
C PHE A 249 -12.06 -13.39 11.87
N MET A 250 -11.45 -14.14 10.96
CA MET A 250 -10.65 -13.62 9.85
C MET A 250 -10.99 -14.34 8.55
N ILE A 251 -11.27 -13.57 7.51
CA ILE A 251 -11.37 -14.11 6.16
C ILE A 251 -9.95 -14.40 5.64
N SER A 252 -9.71 -15.63 5.20
CA SER A 252 -8.52 -16.04 4.47
C SER A 252 -8.89 -16.29 3.01
N TRP A 253 -8.50 -15.37 2.11
CA TRP A 253 -8.85 -15.46 0.70
C TRP A 253 -8.04 -16.56 -0.01
N LYS A 254 -8.71 -17.30 -0.88
CA LYS A 254 -8.07 -18.24 -1.81
C LYS A 254 -7.16 -17.46 -2.77
N ASN A 255 -5.99 -18.01 -3.08
CA ASN A 255 -5.16 -17.52 -4.17
C ASN A 255 -5.76 -17.99 -5.51
N PRO A 256 -6.37 -17.10 -6.32
CA PRO A 256 -7.17 -17.52 -7.48
C PRO A 256 -6.31 -18.11 -8.61
N THR A 257 -6.94 -18.93 -9.41
CA THR A 257 -6.39 -19.56 -10.61
C THR A 257 -7.13 -19.07 -11.86
N ALA A 258 -6.72 -19.53 -13.04
CA ALA A 258 -7.41 -19.23 -14.29
C ALA A 258 -8.89 -19.69 -14.31
N ALA A 259 -9.24 -20.69 -13.51
CA ALA A 259 -10.63 -21.15 -13.36
C ALA A 259 -11.52 -20.11 -12.67
N ASP A 260 -10.93 -19.27 -11.85
CA ASP A 260 -11.62 -18.24 -11.04
C ASP A 260 -11.82 -16.92 -11.81
N ARG A 261 -11.48 -16.86 -13.10
CA ARG A 261 -11.45 -15.62 -13.95
C ARG A 261 -12.71 -14.79 -13.95
N ASN A 262 -13.87 -15.43 -13.76
CA ASN A 262 -15.18 -14.81 -13.81
C ASN A 262 -15.69 -14.32 -12.45
N LEU A 263 -14.97 -14.56 -11.36
CA LEU A 263 -15.31 -14.01 -10.05
C LEU A 263 -15.17 -12.48 -10.09
N GLY A 264 -16.26 -11.78 -9.77
CA GLY A 264 -16.35 -10.32 -9.74
C GLY A 264 -16.52 -9.77 -8.33
N MET A 265 -16.67 -8.45 -8.21
CA MET A 265 -16.86 -7.78 -6.91
C MET A 265 -18.12 -8.30 -6.17
N ASP A 266 -19.20 -8.60 -6.87
CA ASP A 266 -20.43 -9.16 -6.29
C ASP A 266 -20.18 -10.55 -5.67
N ASP A 267 -19.29 -11.35 -6.26
CA ASP A 267 -18.89 -12.66 -5.70
C ASP A 267 -18.07 -12.50 -4.41
N TYR A 268 -17.16 -11.52 -4.36
CA TYR A 268 -16.41 -11.22 -3.13
C TYR A 268 -17.32 -10.74 -2.01
N LEU A 269 -18.37 -9.99 -2.32
CA LEU A 269 -19.41 -9.62 -1.34
C LEU A 269 -20.22 -10.85 -0.89
N ARG A 270 -20.70 -11.65 -1.82
CA ARG A 270 -21.60 -12.79 -1.55
C ARG A 270 -20.86 -13.95 -0.86
N LEU A 271 -19.79 -14.44 -1.48
CA LEU A 271 -19.01 -15.60 -1.01
C LEU A 271 -18.02 -15.25 0.08
N GLY A 272 -17.60 -13.99 0.15
CA GLY A 272 -16.69 -13.47 1.17
C GLY A 272 -17.45 -12.89 2.35
N LEU A 273 -17.72 -11.59 2.30
CA LEU A 273 -18.24 -10.83 3.45
C LEU A 273 -19.57 -11.37 3.97
N ARG A 274 -20.57 -11.58 3.10
CA ARG A 274 -21.89 -12.05 3.53
C ARG A 274 -21.84 -13.46 4.11
N ALA A 275 -21.16 -14.38 3.44
CA ALA A 275 -20.99 -15.73 3.95
C ALA A 275 -20.25 -15.77 5.30
N ALA A 276 -19.27 -14.87 5.51
CA ALA A 276 -18.60 -14.72 6.80
C ALA A 276 -19.55 -14.18 7.87
N LEU A 277 -20.34 -13.16 7.57
CA LEU A 277 -21.35 -12.62 8.50
C LEU A 277 -22.40 -13.68 8.88
N ASP A 278 -22.85 -14.50 7.92
CA ASP A 278 -23.78 -15.59 8.15
C ASP A 278 -23.19 -16.65 9.11
N ALA A 279 -21.92 -17.03 8.91
CA ALA A 279 -21.22 -17.98 9.76
C ALA A 279 -21.01 -17.42 11.18
N VAL A 280 -20.52 -16.16 11.29
CA VAL A 280 -20.31 -15.51 12.59
C VAL A 280 -21.61 -15.36 13.34
N GLY A 281 -22.69 -14.95 12.70
CA GLY A 281 -24.01 -14.83 13.30
C GLY A 281 -24.60 -16.16 13.78
N ALA A 282 -24.25 -17.27 13.09
CA ALA A 282 -24.66 -18.62 13.50
C ALA A 282 -23.82 -19.18 14.68
N ILE A 283 -22.53 -18.80 14.75
CA ILE A 283 -21.62 -19.21 15.84
C ILE A 283 -21.84 -18.38 17.10
N VAL A 284 -22.13 -17.08 16.95
CA VAL A 284 -22.39 -16.13 18.04
C VAL A 284 -23.79 -15.52 17.87
N PRO A 285 -24.85 -16.30 18.12
CA PRO A 285 -26.21 -15.87 17.83
C PRO A 285 -26.66 -14.72 18.71
N GLY A 286 -27.49 -13.84 18.13
CA GLY A 286 -28.16 -12.73 18.86
C GLY A 286 -27.23 -11.58 19.24
N ARG A 287 -26.02 -11.50 18.66
CA ARG A 287 -25.07 -10.42 18.89
C ARG A 287 -24.76 -9.66 17.62
N GLY A 288 -24.56 -8.36 17.78
CA GLY A 288 -24.02 -7.54 16.71
C GLY A 288 -22.54 -7.90 16.45
N ILE A 289 -22.06 -7.63 15.24
CA ILE A 289 -20.70 -7.99 14.79
C ILE A 289 -19.91 -6.70 14.55
N HIS A 290 -18.81 -6.51 15.26
CA HIS A 290 -17.83 -5.49 14.92
C HIS A 290 -17.09 -5.91 13.66
N THR A 291 -17.16 -5.12 12.61
CA THR A 291 -16.53 -5.42 11.34
C THR A 291 -15.30 -4.56 11.12
N VAL A 292 -14.24 -5.16 10.60
CA VAL A 292 -12.95 -4.52 10.32
C VAL A 292 -12.56 -4.80 8.88
N GLY A 293 -12.25 -3.77 8.11
CA GLY A 293 -11.76 -3.92 6.76
C GLY A 293 -10.39 -3.28 6.56
N TYR A 294 -9.45 -4.01 5.96
CA TYR A 294 -8.12 -3.49 5.67
C TYR A 294 -7.92 -3.30 4.16
N CYS A 295 -7.45 -2.09 3.77
CA CYS A 295 -7.16 -1.73 2.39
C CYS A 295 -8.40 -1.97 1.49
N ILE A 296 -8.28 -2.66 0.36
CA ILE A 296 -9.41 -3.03 -0.52
C ILE A 296 -10.47 -3.89 0.20
N GLY A 297 -10.09 -4.66 1.22
CA GLY A 297 -11.05 -5.36 2.09
C GLY A 297 -11.95 -4.39 2.88
N GLY A 298 -11.42 -3.21 3.23
CA GLY A 298 -12.20 -2.13 3.83
C GLY A 298 -13.14 -1.45 2.83
N THR A 299 -12.71 -1.26 1.60
CA THR A 299 -13.60 -0.78 0.52
C THR A 299 -14.75 -1.77 0.29
N LEU A 300 -14.45 -3.08 0.22
CA LEU A 300 -15.47 -4.13 0.10
C LEU A 300 -16.43 -4.13 1.30
N LEU A 301 -15.89 -4.02 2.52
CA LEU A 301 -16.70 -3.92 3.74
C LEU A 301 -17.64 -2.73 3.70
N THR A 302 -17.15 -1.56 3.27
CA THR A 302 -17.97 -0.35 3.20
C THR A 302 -19.12 -0.51 2.18
N ILE A 303 -18.84 -1.08 1.01
CA ILE A 303 -19.85 -1.42 0.00
C ILE A 303 -20.89 -2.39 0.60
N GLY A 304 -20.42 -3.45 1.26
CA GLY A 304 -21.29 -4.46 1.87
C GLY A 304 -22.11 -3.91 3.03
N ALA A 305 -21.52 -3.10 3.91
CA ALA A 305 -22.22 -2.48 5.04
C ALA A 305 -23.34 -1.54 4.58
N ALA A 306 -23.09 -0.74 3.54
CA ALA A 306 -24.11 0.14 2.96
C ALA A 306 -25.24 -0.66 2.29
N HIS A 307 -24.92 -1.71 1.53
CA HIS A 307 -25.90 -2.58 0.89
C HIS A 307 -26.78 -3.33 1.92
N LEU A 308 -26.17 -3.88 2.96
CA LEU A 308 -26.86 -4.58 4.05
C LEU A 308 -27.76 -3.63 4.86
N ALA A 309 -27.27 -2.43 5.19
CA ALA A 309 -28.08 -1.44 5.90
C ALA A 309 -29.33 -1.05 5.12
N ARG A 310 -29.25 -0.88 3.80
CA ARG A 310 -30.41 -0.61 2.94
C ARG A 310 -31.41 -1.76 2.90
N SER A 311 -30.93 -3.01 2.99
CA SER A 311 -31.80 -4.19 3.03
C SER A 311 -32.39 -4.46 4.43
N GLY A 312 -32.11 -3.60 5.42
CA GLY A 312 -32.58 -3.75 6.81
C GLY A 312 -31.82 -4.79 7.61
N ASP A 313 -30.64 -5.23 7.16
CA ASP A 313 -29.77 -6.13 7.93
C ASP A 313 -29.04 -5.33 9.02
N THR A 314 -29.30 -5.67 10.27
CA THR A 314 -28.79 -4.97 11.46
C THR A 314 -27.66 -5.71 12.18
N ARG A 315 -27.08 -6.74 11.57
CA ARG A 315 -26.03 -7.56 12.20
C ARG A 315 -24.73 -6.83 12.42
N ILE A 316 -24.42 -5.80 11.63
CA ILE A 316 -23.19 -5.00 11.81
C ILE A 316 -23.40 -4.04 12.98
N ALA A 317 -22.59 -4.19 14.05
CA ALA A 317 -22.60 -3.31 15.20
C ALA A 317 -21.73 -2.06 15.01
N SER A 318 -20.60 -2.21 14.31
CA SER A 318 -19.70 -1.10 13.97
C SER A 318 -18.85 -1.43 12.75
N VAL A 319 -18.29 -0.39 12.12
CA VAL A 319 -17.37 -0.50 10.98
C VAL A 319 -16.04 0.13 11.33
N THR A 320 -14.96 -0.65 11.28
CA THR A 320 -13.58 -0.15 11.33
C THR A 320 -12.93 -0.25 9.96
N LEU A 321 -12.33 0.84 9.49
CA LEU A 321 -11.60 0.88 8.22
C LEU A 321 -10.12 1.18 8.48
N LEU A 322 -9.24 0.31 7.99
CA LEU A 322 -7.80 0.43 8.13
C LEU A 322 -7.19 0.74 6.77
N ALA A 323 -6.70 1.96 6.55
CA ALA A 323 -6.09 2.43 5.29
C ALA A 323 -6.94 2.05 4.06
N ALA A 324 -8.25 2.29 4.11
CA ALA A 324 -9.22 1.92 3.08
C ALA A 324 -9.83 3.16 2.44
N GLN A 325 -9.89 3.18 1.11
CA GLN A 325 -10.47 4.28 0.33
C GLN A 325 -11.95 3.99 0.01
N THR A 326 -12.76 5.04 0.10
CA THR A 326 -14.16 5.07 -0.35
C THR A 326 -14.40 6.13 -1.42
N ASP A 327 -13.46 7.05 -1.57
CA ASP A 327 -13.38 8.06 -2.61
C ASP A 327 -12.00 7.96 -3.30
N PHE A 328 -12.02 7.76 -4.62
CA PHE A 328 -10.84 7.57 -5.45
C PHE A 328 -10.50 8.82 -6.28
N SER A 329 -10.99 10.00 -5.90
CA SER A 329 -10.61 11.27 -6.54
C SER A 329 -9.14 11.63 -6.30
N GLU A 330 -8.55 11.14 -5.20
CA GLU A 330 -7.13 11.19 -4.88
C GLU A 330 -6.60 9.76 -4.68
N PRO A 331 -6.46 8.99 -5.77
CA PRO A 331 -6.32 7.53 -5.70
C PRO A 331 -4.92 7.05 -5.32
N GLY A 332 -4.01 7.96 -4.99
CA GLY A 332 -2.61 7.64 -4.70
C GLY A 332 -1.76 7.44 -5.94
N GLU A 333 -0.53 7.02 -5.74
CA GLU A 333 0.47 6.90 -6.81
C GLU A 333 0.14 5.76 -7.80
N LEU A 334 -0.68 4.79 -7.43
CA LEU A 334 -1.12 3.72 -8.34
C LEU A 334 -1.81 4.24 -9.61
N ALA A 335 -2.41 5.43 -9.55
CA ALA A 335 -3.07 6.06 -10.69
C ALA A 335 -2.14 6.30 -11.89
N VAL A 336 -0.83 6.31 -11.72
CA VAL A 336 0.13 6.42 -12.84
C VAL A 336 0.04 5.23 -13.80
N PHE A 337 -0.42 4.07 -13.31
CA PHE A 337 -0.61 2.84 -14.08
C PHE A 337 -2.07 2.64 -14.53
N ILE A 338 -2.97 3.58 -14.22
CA ILE A 338 -4.40 3.42 -14.48
C ILE A 338 -4.88 4.50 -15.44
N SER A 339 -5.06 4.09 -16.70
CA SER A 339 -5.71 4.85 -17.75
C SER A 339 -6.59 3.92 -18.56
N PRO A 340 -7.52 4.43 -19.39
CA PRO A 340 -8.31 3.58 -20.28
C PRO A 340 -7.46 2.68 -21.19
N ASN A 341 -6.34 3.20 -21.73
CA ASN A 341 -5.45 2.44 -22.61
C ASN A 341 -4.65 1.38 -21.87
N GLN A 342 -4.09 1.75 -20.69
CA GLN A 342 -3.33 0.82 -19.85
C GLN A 342 -4.24 -0.29 -19.32
N LEU A 343 -5.48 0.06 -18.92
CA LEU A 343 -6.46 -0.91 -18.47
C LEU A 343 -6.86 -1.89 -19.57
N ALA A 344 -7.14 -1.40 -20.77
CA ALA A 344 -7.47 -2.27 -21.92
C ALA A 344 -6.34 -3.27 -22.23
N ALA A 345 -5.07 -2.84 -22.13
CA ALA A 345 -3.92 -3.73 -22.30
C ALA A 345 -3.79 -4.75 -21.18
N LEU A 346 -3.98 -4.32 -19.95
CA LEU A 346 -3.96 -5.20 -18.77
C LEU A 346 -5.09 -6.22 -18.85
N GLU A 347 -6.29 -5.80 -19.24
CA GLU A 347 -7.43 -6.69 -19.46
C GLU A 347 -7.15 -7.72 -20.55
N ALA A 348 -6.57 -7.31 -21.69
CA ALA A 348 -6.17 -8.24 -22.75
C ALA A 348 -5.15 -9.28 -22.25
N GLN A 349 -4.25 -8.92 -21.36
CA GLN A 349 -3.32 -9.85 -20.72
C GLN A 349 -4.07 -10.78 -19.75
N MET A 350 -4.88 -10.24 -18.86
CA MET A 350 -5.66 -11.02 -17.88
C MET A 350 -6.66 -11.96 -18.55
N GLN A 351 -7.24 -11.56 -19.70
CA GLN A 351 -8.11 -12.44 -20.49
C GLN A 351 -7.39 -13.69 -21.00
N ARG A 352 -6.10 -13.59 -21.34
CA ARG A 352 -5.29 -14.76 -21.70
C ARG A 352 -4.97 -15.65 -20.49
N ASP A 353 -4.52 -15.02 -19.40
CA ASP A 353 -3.99 -15.70 -18.22
C ASP A 353 -5.10 -16.13 -17.23
N GLY A 354 -6.29 -15.51 -17.32
CA GLY A 354 -7.42 -15.69 -16.40
C GLY A 354 -7.27 -14.90 -15.10
N VAL A 355 -6.08 -14.43 -14.78
CA VAL A 355 -5.76 -13.69 -13.55
C VAL A 355 -4.75 -12.59 -13.82
N LEU A 356 -4.70 -11.58 -12.95
CA LEU A 356 -3.51 -10.77 -12.78
C LEU A 356 -2.50 -11.52 -11.95
N ARG A 357 -1.28 -11.61 -12.43
CA ARG A 357 -0.19 -12.30 -11.73
C ARG A 357 0.37 -11.45 -10.59
N SER A 358 0.82 -12.10 -9.52
CA SER A 358 1.43 -11.44 -8.37
C SER A 358 2.68 -10.63 -8.75
N GLU A 359 3.48 -11.11 -9.71
CA GLU A 359 4.70 -10.44 -10.17
C GLU A 359 4.39 -9.08 -10.81
N SER A 360 3.28 -8.97 -11.54
CA SER A 360 2.85 -7.70 -12.15
C SER A 360 2.51 -6.64 -11.10
N MET A 361 1.82 -7.06 -10.03
CA MET A 361 1.50 -6.18 -8.91
C MET A 361 2.75 -5.78 -8.14
N SER A 362 3.62 -6.74 -7.83
CA SER A 362 4.89 -6.48 -7.11
C SER A 362 5.79 -5.53 -7.91
N ALA A 363 5.86 -5.68 -9.23
CA ALA A 363 6.62 -4.78 -10.10
C ALA A 363 6.06 -3.35 -10.09
N ALA A 364 4.72 -3.19 -10.12
CA ALA A 364 4.10 -1.88 -10.02
C ALA A 364 4.45 -1.19 -8.68
N PHE A 365 4.32 -1.88 -7.56
CA PHE A 365 4.69 -1.35 -6.25
C PHE A 365 6.19 -1.05 -6.13
N ALA A 366 7.06 -1.89 -6.70
CA ALA A 366 8.50 -1.66 -6.70
C ALA A 366 8.87 -0.39 -7.49
N LEU A 367 8.22 -0.15 -8.65
CA LEU A 367 8.43 1.06 -9.45
C LEU A 367 7.96 2.34 -8.72
N LEU A 368 6.86 2.28 -7.98
CA LEU A 368 6.38 3.43 -7.18
C LEU A 368 7.39 3.83 -6.09
N ARG A 369 8.14 2.87 -5.57
CA ARG A 369 9.17 3.07 -4.54
C ARG A 369 10.54 2.63 -5.05
N ALA A 370 10.89 3.05 -6.29
CA ALA A 370 12.11 2.59 -6.96
C ALA A 370 13.39 2.85 -6.16
N SER A 371 13.49 3.98 -5.48
CA SER A 371 14.63 4.29 -4.60
C SER A 371 14.84 3.24 -3.51
N ASP A 372 13.75 2.85 -2.82
CA ASP A 372 13.81 1.95 -1.67
C ASP A 372 13.77 0.46 -2.07
N LEU A 373 13.02 0.13 -3.12
CA LEU A 373 12.72 -1.27 -3.49
C LEU A 373 13.52 -1.78 -4.70
N ILE A 374 14.13 -0.89 -5.47
CA ILE A 374 14.97 -1.26 -6.62
C ILE A 374 16.41 -0.82 -6.39
N TRP A 375 16.66 0.49 -6.24
CA TRP A 375 18.02 1.03 -6.18
C TRP A 375 18.75 0.66 -4.90
N ALA A 376 18.16 0.85 -3.72
CA ALA A 376 18.82 0.54 -2.45
C ALA A 376 19.17 -0.97 -2.33
N PRO A 377 18.26 -1.92 -2.65
CA PRO A 377 18.62 -3.35 -2.72
C PRO A 377 19.70 -3.65 -3.74
N ALA A 378 19.63 -3.09 -4.96
CA ALA A 378 20.63 -3.33 -6.01
C ALA A 378 22.03 -2.89 -5.58
N ILE A 379 22.16 -1.70 -4.98
CA ILE A 379 23.42 -1.18 -4.46
C ILE A 379 23.95 -2.07 -3.33
N ASN A 380 23.09 -2.36 -2.33
CA ASN A 380 23.54 -3.13 -1.18
C ASN A 380 23.91 -4.57 -1.54
N GLN A 381 23.09 -5.24 -2.35
CA GLN A 381 23.33 -6.64 -2.70
C GLN A 381 24.44 -6.78 -3.75
N TYR A 382 24.36 -6.03 -4.86
CA TYR A 382 25.22 -6.29 -6.01
C TYR A 382 26.51 -5.48 -6.02
N LEU A 383 26.52 -4.28 -5.40
CA LEU A 383 27.72 -3.46 -5.34
C LEU A 383 28.44 -3.52 -3.99
N ARG A 384 27.69 -3.57 -2.88
CA ARG A 384 28.29 -3.74 -1.54
C ARG A 384 28.52 -5.20 -1.16
N GLY A 385 27.89 -6.15 -1.86
CA GLY A 385 27.94 -7.58 -1.54
C GLY A 385 27.31 -7.90 -0.19
N GLN A 386 26.24 -7.17 0.17
CA GLN A 386 25.55 -7.28 1.45
C GLN A 386 24.07 -7.54 1.19
N ARG A 387 23.58 -8.74 1.51
CA ARG A 387 22.15 -9.08 1.45
C ARG A 387 21.57 -8.96 2.86
N ALA A 388 20.68 -7.99 3.05
CA ALA A 388 19.98 -7.85 4.32
C ALA A 388 19.08 -9.06 4.58
N PRO A 389 19.01 -9.55 5.84
CA PRO A 389 18.05 -10.58 6.20
C PRO A 389 16.62 -10.02 6.05
N LEU A 390 15.70 -10.88 5.57
CA LEU A 390 14.29 -10.53 5.55
C LEU A 390 13.76 -10.42 6.99
N ASN A 391 12.84 -9.49 7.20
CA ASN A 391 11.95 -9.50 8.36
C ASN A 391 10.59 -10.11 7.98
N ASP A 392 9.71 -10.28 8.95
CA ASP A 392 8.37 -10.86 8.80
C ASP A 392 7.52 -10.13 7.76
N LEU A 393 7.51 -8.78 7.79
CA LEU A 393 6.77 -7.96 6.83
C LEU A 393 7.34 -8.06 5.41
N MET A 394 8.67 -8.13 5.27
CA MET A 394 9.32 -8.33 3.97
C MET A 394 9.02 -9.72 3.40
N ALA A 395 9.00 -10.75 4.26
CA ALA A 395 8.66 -12.11 3.87
C ALA A 395 7.18 -12.21 3.42
N TRP A 396 6.27 -11.56 4.16
CA TRP A 396 4.87 -11.44 3.75
C TRP A 396 4.72 -10.72 2.41
N ASN A 397 5.44 -9.64 2.19
CA ASN A 397 5.40 -8.88 0.93
C ASN A 397 5.91 -9.70 -0.27
N ALA A 398 6.77 -10.70 -0.02
CA ALA A 398 7.22 -11.64 -1.04
C ALA A 398 6.21 -12.79 -1.30
N ASP A 399 5.18 -12.94 -0.46
CA ASP A 399 4.13 -13.96 -0.56
C ASP A 399 2.86 -13.39 -1.22
N GLY A 400 3.00 -12.88 -2.44
CA GLY A 400 1.93 -12.23 -3.18
C GLY A 400 0.85 -13.18 -3.68
N THR A 401 -0.35 -12.64 -3.95
CA THR A 401 -1.48 -13.36 -4.52
C THR A 401 -1.80 -12.90 -5.94
N ARG A 402 -2.57 -13.70 -6.64
CA ARG A 402 -3.16 -13.35 -7.94
C ARG A 402 -4.53 -12.73 -7.74
N MET A 403 -5.07 -12.10 -8.77
CA MET A 403 -6.44 -11.54 -8.74
C MET A 403 -7.23 -12.01 -9.97
N PRO A 404 -8.50 -12.42 -9.80
CA PRO A 404 -9.36 -12.80 -10.93
C PRO A 404 -9.47 -11.66 -11.95
N CYS A 405 -9.47 -12.01 -13.23
CA CYS A 405 -9.56 -11.05 -14.32
C CYS A 405 -10.74 -10.10 -14.16
N ARG A 406 -11.95 -10.63 -13.96
CA ARG A 406 -13.17 -9.83 -13.84
C ARG A 406 -13.15 -8.90 -12.63
N MET A 407 -12.85 -9.44 -11.45
CA MET A 407 -12.82 -8.64 -10.22
C MET A 407 -11.83 -7.48 -10.33
N HIS A 408 -10.61 -7.74 -10.86
CA HIS A 408 -9.60 -6.71 -10.96
C HIS A 408 -9.96 -5.62 -11.99
N SER A 409 -10.53 -6.01 -13.14
CA SER A 409 -11.06 -5.06 -14.12
C SER A 409 -12.18 -4.19 -13.54
N GLU A 410 -13.14 -4.80 -12.82
CA GLU A 410 -14.22 -4.06 -12.13
C GLU A 410 -13.64 -3.08 -11.10
N TYR A 411 -12.68 -3.51 -10.29
CA TYR A 411 -12.01 -2.68 -9.29
C TYR A 411 -11.37 -1.45 -9.90
N LEU A 412 -10.53 -1.62 -10.93
CA LEU A 412 -9.82 -0.51 -11.57
C LEU A 412 -10.78 0.41 -12.35
N THR A 413 -11.75 -0.15 -13.06
CA THR A 413 -12.69 0.65 -13.87
C THR A 413 -13.67 1.41 -13.01
N ARG A 414 -14.35 0.72 -12.07
CA ARG A 414 -15.47 1.29 -11.33
C ARG A 414 -15.00 2.22 -10.21
N LEU A 415 -13.89 1.88 -9.54
CA LEU A 415 -13.39 2.68 -8.42
C LEU A 415 -12.33 3.70 -8.88
N TYR A 416 -11.23 3.27 -9.50
CA TYR A 416 -10.16 4.21 -9.87
C TYR A 416 -10.51 5.14 -11.03
N LEU A 417 -11.06 4.61 -12.14
CA LEU A 417 -11.35 5.45 -13.31
C LEU A 417 -12.62 6.27 -13.18
N ARG A 418 -13.68 5.68 -12.59
CA ARG A 418 -15.01 6.29 -12.55
C ARG A 418 -15.41 6.80 -11.18
N ASN A 419 -14.72 6.40 -10.12
CA ASN A 419 -15.04 6.75 -8.74
C ASN A 419 -16.52 6.52 -8.40
N GLU A 420 -17.10 5.41 -8.92
CA GLU A 420 -18.55 5.14 -8.85
C GLU A 420 -19.08 5.08 -7.42
N LEU A 421 -18.23 4.67 -6.45
CA LEU A 421 -18.64 4.54 -5.06
C LEU A 421 -18.92 5.91 -4.42
N SER A 422 -18.02 6.85 -4.55
CA SER A 422 -18.20 8.22 -4.07
C SER A 422 -19.28 8.97 -4.85
N ALA A 423 -19.44 8.66 -6.15
CA ALA A 423 -20.47 9.23 -7.00
C ALA A 423 -21.89 8.65 -6.74
N GLY A 424 -22.04 7.61 -5.88
CA GLY A 424 -23.30 6.95 -5.61
C GLY A 424 -23.84 6.12 -6.79
N SER A 425 -23.01 5.82 -7.78
CA SER A 425 -23.38 5.04 -8.98
C SER A 425 -22.85 3.60 -8.95
N PHE A 426 -22.08 3.22 -7.92
CA PHE A 426 -21.66 1.84 -7.73
C PHE A 426 -22.88 0.95 -7.43
N THR A 427 -22.94 -0.22 -8.07
CA THR A 427 -24.06 -1.14 -7.91
C THR A 427 -23.60 -2.49 -7.39
N VAL A 428 -24.43 -3.12 -6.56
CA VAL A 428 -24.35 -4.51 -6.12
C VAL A 428 -25.62 -5.22 -6.56
N ASN A 429 -25.51 -6.30 -7.32
CA ASN A 429 -26.65 -7.01 -7.91
C ASN A 429 -27.62 -6.07 -8.66
N GLY A 430 -27.11 -5.00 -9.29
CA GLY A 430 -27.90 -4.00 -10.00
C GLY A 430 -28.51 -2.89 -9.13
N GLU A 431 -28.39 -2.94 -7.82
CA GLU A 431 -28.88 -1.92 -6.88
C GLU A 431 -27.76 -0.94 -6.52
N ALA A 432 -28.05 0.36 -6.58
CA ALA A 432 -27.08 1.41 -6.25
C ALA A 432 -26.71 1.36 -4.75
N VAL A 433 -25.43 1.51 -4.46
CA VAL A 433 -24.87 1.57 -3.10
C VAL A 433 -24.82 3.03 -2.65
N ASP A 434 -25.51 3.33 -1.55
CA ASP A 434 -25.45 4.63 -0.88
C ASP A 434 -24.66 4.50 0.43
N LEU A 435 -23.44 5.02 0.50
CA LEU A 435 -22.63 5.00 1.71
C LEU A 435 -23.29 5.75 2.88
N GLY A 436 -24.17 6.70 2.58
CA GLY A 436 -24.98 7.39 3.59
C GLY A 436 -25.96 6.48 4.34
N ALA A 437 -26.18 5.25 3.89
CA ALA A 437 -26.96 4.26 4.63
C ALA A 437 -26.22 3.67 5.86
N ILE A 438 -24.90 3.86 5.96
CA ILE A 438 -24.10 3.38 7.10
C ILE A 438 -24.35 4.31 8.30
N GLY A 439 -25.23 3.89 9.21
CA GLY A 439 -25.59 4.64 10.42
C GLY A 439 -24.90 4.14 11.69
N VAL A 440 -24.18 3.02 11.65
CA VAL A 440 -23.49 2.44 12.81
C VAL A 440 -22.22 3.21 13.15
N PRO A 441 -21.68 3.10 14.42
CA PRO A 441 -20.41 3.69 14.79
C PRO A 441 -19.27 3.32 13.84
N MET A 442 -18.42 4.29 13.50
CA MET A 442 -17.29 4.09 12.60
C MET A 442 -15.96 4.52 13.22
N PHE A 443 -14.92 3.71 13.02
CA PHE A 443 -13.53 4.02 13.36
C PHE A 443 -12.66 3.89 12.12
N VAL A 444 -12.07 5.00 11.67
CA VAL A 444 -11.33 5.04 10.40
C VAL A 444 -9.88 5.42 10.66
N VAL A 445 -8.95 4.59 10.17
CA VAL A 445 -7.51 4.77 10.36
C VAL A 445 -6.84 5.09 9.04
N GLY A 446 -6.21 6.27 8.96
CA GLY A 446 -5.28 6.65 7.90
C GLY A 446 -3.83 6.50 8.33
N THR A 447 -2.89 6.48 7.38
CA THR A 447 -1.45 6.45 7.65
C THR A 447 -0.75 7.64 6.99
N GLU A 448 0.17 8.33 7.73
CA GLU A 448 0.74 9.64 7.33
C GLU A 448 1.47 9.63 5.98
N THR A 449 2.19 8.54 5.69
CA THR A 449 3.03 8.42 4.49
C THR A 449 2.53 7.34 3.54
N ASP A 450 1.22 7.24 3.41
CA ASP A 450 0.56 6.27 2.54
C ASP A 450 0.51 6.76 1.09
N HIS A 451 1.16 6.04 0.19
CA HIS A 451 1.16 6.29 -1.24
C HIS A 451 0.16 5.42 -2.01
N VAL A 452 -0.45 4.43 -1.33
CA VAL A 452 -1.47 3.51 -1.90
C VAL A 452 -2.88 4.02 -1.61
N ALA A 453 -3.14 4.36 -0.35
CA ALA A 453 -4.40 4.92 0.12
C ALA A 453 -4.13 6.22 0.92
N PRO A 454 -3.85 7.35 0.24
CA PRO A 454 -3.52 8.60 0.91
C PRO A 454 -4.56 8.95 1.98
N TRP A 455 -4.08 9.35 3.16
CA TRP A 455 -4.98 9.58 4.30
C TRP A 455 -6.04 10.66 4.01
N HIS A 456 -5.77 11.63 3.12
CA HIS A 456 -6.76 12.59 2.67
C HIS A 456 -7.93 11.92 1.96
N SER A 457 -7.67 10.90 1.13
CA SER A 457 -8.71 10.09 0.50
C SER A 457 -9.48 9.26 1.53
N VAL A 458 -8.75 8.61 2.47
CA VAL A 458 -9.36 7.83 3.56
C VAL A 458 -10.24 8.72 4.45
N PHE A 459 -9.82 9.96 4.72
CA PHE A 459 -10.54 10.94 5.52
C PHE A 459 -11.92 11.30 4.93
N LYS A 460 -12.06 11.30 3.60
CA LYS A 460 -13.32 11.61 2.90
C LYS A 460 -14.47 10.65 3.24
N THR A 461 -14.16 9.50 3.83
CA THR A 461 -15.19 8.55 4.30
C THR A 461 -16.18 9.20 5.26
N GLY A 462 -15.73 10.13 6.12
CA GLY A 462 -16.59 10.85 7.06
C GLY A 462 -17.64 11.74 6.38
N ALA A 463 -17.35 12.24 5.17
CA ALA A 463 -18.31 13.01 4.38
C ALA A 463 -19.31 12.13 3.62
N LEU A 464 -18.96 10.89 3.33
CA LEU A 464 -19.79 9.96 2.55
C LEU A 464 -20.72 9.12 3.44
N ALA A 465 -20.23 8.67 4.59
CA ALA A 465 -21.03 7.91 5.57
C ALA A 465 -21.83 8.87 6.47
N ARG A 466 -23.02 8.44 6.90
CA ARG A 466 -23.85 9.24 7.82
C ARG A 466 -23.84 8.69 9.24
N SER A 467 -22.68 8.20 9.69
CA SER A 467 -22.50 7.76 11.07
C SER A 467 -22.58 8.94 12.03
N GLY A 468 -23.45 8.85 13.03
CA GLY A 468 -23.54 9.80 14.13
C GLY A 468 -22.47 9.62 15.21
N ASP A 469 -21.64 8.61 15.09
CA ASP A 469 -20.51 8.29 15.95
C ASP A 469 -19.31 7.93 15.07
N TYR A 470 -18.49 8.94 14.75
CA TYR A 470 -17.39 8.81 13.80
C TYR A 470 -16.06 9.19 14.44
N THR A 471 -15.09 8.29 14.39
CA THR A 471 -13.72 8.55 14.86
C THR A 471 -12.74 8.39 13.71
N PHE A 472 -11.91 9.41 13.47
CA PHE A 472 -10.77 9.32 12.56
C PHE A 472 -9.46 9.33 13.34
N LEU A 473 -8.57 8.41 12.99
CA LEU A 473 -7.24 8.28 13.56
C LEU A 473 -6.20 8.31 12.44
N LEU A 474 -5.16 9.14 12.61
CA LEU A 474 -4.01 9.20 11.72
C LEU A 474 -2.77 8.68 12.44
N THR A 475 -2.18 7.57 11.96
CA THR A 475 -0.98 6.99 12.55
C THR A 475 0.26 7.25 11.70
N SER A 476 1.40 7.39 12.36
CA SER A 476 2.69 7.53 11.68
C SER A 476 3.09 6.26 10.93
N GLY A 477 3.72 6.42 9.77
CA GLY A 477 4.18 5.34 8.90
C GLY A 477 3.39 5.23 7.61
N GLY A 478 3.76 4.27 6.78
CA GLY A 478 3.11 4.00 5.49
C GLY A 478 2.06 2.90 5.59
N HIS A 479 1.48 2.52 4.45
CA HIS A 479 0.31 1.66 4.27
C HIS A 479 0.29 0.41 5.16
N ASN A 480 1.35 -0.38 5.15
CA ASN A 480 1.43 -1.61 5.94
C ASN A 480 2.03 -1.34 7.33
N ALA A 481 3.20 -0.69 7.38
CA ALA A 481 3.95 -0.49 8.62
C ALA A 481 3.27 0.47 9.62
N GLY A 482 2.36 1.35 9.17
CA GLY A 482 1.53 2.20 10.02
C GLY A 482 0.40 1.39 10.67
N ILE A 483 -0.20 0.47 9.94
CA ILE A 483 -1.30 -0.38 10.43
C ILE A 483 -0.75 -1.50 11.31
N VAL A 484 0.28 -2.22 10.83
CA VAL A 484 0.89 -3.35 11.55
C VAL A 484 2.01 -2.85 12.45
N SER A 485 1.61 -2.29 13.60
CA SER A 485 2.56 -1.70 14.54
C SER A 485 2.05 -1.85 15.98
N GLY A 486 2.40 -2.98 16.59
CA GLY A 486 2.00 -3.34 17.93
C GLY A 486 2.49 -2.39 19.03
N PRO A 487 1.96 -2.51 20.27
CA PRO A 487 2.27 -1.62 21.40
C PRO A 487 3.74 -1.56 21.80
N ALA A 488 4.54 -2.59 21.45
CA ALA A 488 5.99 -2.60 21.70
C ALA A 488 6.77 -1.56 20.89
N ASN A 489 6.19 -0.99 19.82
CA ASN A 489 6.84 0.02 19.00
C ASN A 489 6.65 1.43 19.56
N ALA A 490 7.52 1.81 20.50
CA ALA A 490 7.48 3.12 21.15
C ALA A 490 7.79 4.32 20.22
N LYS A 491 8.32 4.09 19.02
CA LYS A 491 8.64 5.16 18.06
C LYS A 491 7.44 5.66 17.28
N ARG A 492 6.30 4.99 17.39
CA ARG A 492 5.06 5.39 16.73
C ARG A 492 4.40 6.56 17.46
N ARG A 493 3.59 7.29 16.72
CA ARG A 493 2.66 8.29 17.23
C ARG A 493 1.39 8.22 16.40
N HIS A 494 0.31 8.70 16.97
CA HIS A 494 -0.95 8.85 16.26
C HIS A 494 -1.71 10.07 16.79
N SER A 495 -2.64 10.55 15.99
CA SER A 495 -3.61 11.56 16.41
C SER A 495 -5.01 11.03 16.16
N LEU A 496 -5.97 11.40 16.99
CA LEU A 496 -7.36 11.00 16.79
C LEU A 496 -8.32 12.14 17.12
N ARG A 497 -9.47 12.11 16.46
CA ARG A 497 -10.60 12.98 16.74
C ARG A 497 -11.89 12.20 16.57
N HIS A 498 -12.81 12.45 17.48
CA HIS A 498 -14.16 11.91 17.46
C HIS A 498 -15.18 13.01 17.12
N TRP A 499 -16.23 12.65 16.39
CA TRP A 499 -17.40 13.46 16.10
C TRP A 499 -18.65 12.66 16.48
N ASP A 500 -19.52 13.29 17.26
CA ASP A 500 -20.81 12.76 17.75
C ASP A 500 -21.98 13.12 16.84
N SER A 501 -21.69 13.64 15.64
CA SER A 501 -22.68 14.07 14.66
C SER A 501 -22.17 13.82 13.24
N ALA A 502 -23.01 13.18 12.42
CA ALA A 502 -22.76 12.96 11.00
C ALA A 502 -22.50 14.28 10.24
N ALA A 503 -23.24 15.33 10.58
CA ALA A 503 -23.06 16.66 9.97
C ALA A 503 -21.69 17.27 10.31
N ALA A 504 -21.24 17.11 11.55
CA ALA A 504 -19.93 17.62 11.98
C ALA A 504 -18.78 16.81 11.33
N ALA A 505 -18.91 15.47 11.23
CA ALA A 505 -17.95 14.64 10.54
C ALA A 505 -17.88 14.98 9.03
N ALA A 506 -19.03 15.20 8.39
CA ALA A 506 -19.11 15.53 6.96
C ALA A 506 -18.56 16.92 6.63
N ALA A 507 -18.69 17.89 7.54
CA ALA A 507 -18.19 19.25 7.35
C ALA A 507 -16.70 19.41 7.69
N ALA A 508 -16.08 18.40 8.34
CA ALA A 508 -14.68 18.48 8.76
C ALA A 508 -13.72 18.45 7.57
N THR A 509 -12.70 19.30 7.63
CA THR A 509 -11.61 19.30 6.65
C THR A 509 -10.35 18.63 7.21
N PRO A 510 -9.41 18.17 6.36
CA PRO A 510 -8.10 17.72 6.81
C PRO A 510 -7.34 18.73 7.66
N ALA A 511 -7.46 20.03 7.34
CA ALA A 511 -6.82 21.10 8.10
C ALA A 511 -7.43 21.25 9.51
N ASP A 512 -8.77 21.20 9.63
CA ASP A 512 -9.48 21.22 10.92
C ASP A 512 -9.13 20.02 11.78
N TYR A 513 -8.97 18.86 11.15
CA TYR A 513 -8.53 17.65 11.84
C TYR A 513 -7.12 17.83 12.40
N LEU A 514 -6.14 18.23 11.59
CA LEU A 514 -4.75 18.42 12.03
C LEU A 514 -4.62 19.47 13.13
N ALA A 515 -5.45 20.52 13.09
CA ALA A 515 -5.44 21.59 14.10
C ALA A 515 -6.03 21.17 15.46
N SER A 516 -6.89 20.16 15.50
CA SER A 516 -7.71 19.83 16.69
C SER A 516 -7.61 18.40 17.17
N ALA A 517 -6.97 17.50 16.41
CA ALA A 517 -6.84 16.09 16.80
C ALA A 517 -5.90 15.94 17.99
N GLU A 518 -6.29 15.09 18.94
CA GLU A 518 -5.48 14.75 20.10
C GLU A 518 -4.26 13.91 19.67
N GLN A 519 -3.07 14.38 20.03
CA GLN A 519 -1.80 13.71 19.73
C GLN A 519 -1.45 12.72 20.84
N ARG A 520 -1.08 11.48 20.46
CA ARG A 520 -0.68 10.41 21.39
C ARG A 520 0.59 9.73 20.91
N ALA A 521 1.49 9.42 21.84
CA ALA A 521 2.68 8.61 21.57
C ALA A 521 2.34 7.12 21.53
N GLY A 522 3.12 6.35 20.77
CA GLY A 522 3.00 4.90 20.69
C GLY A 522 2.01 4.39 19.64
N SER A 523 1.73 3.10 19.71
CA SER A 523 0.81 2.39 18.82
C SER A 523 -0.63 2.88 18.95
N TRP A 524 -1.36 2.88 17.85
CA TRP A 524 -2.79 3.20 17.79
C TRP A 524 -3.69 2.05 18.26
N TRP A 525 -3.19 0.81 18.35
CA TRP A 525 -3.98 -0.37 18.72
C TRP A 525 -4.70 -0.26 20.07
N PRO A 526 -4.08 0.27 21.15
CA PRO A 526 -4.77 0.48 22.41
C PRO A 526 -5.96 1.45 22.31
N SER A 527 -5.83 2.54 21.58
CA SER A 527 -6.92 3.51 21.37
C SER A 527 -8.11 2.87 20.65
N TRP A 528 -7.84 2.07 19.62
CA TRP A 528 -8.89 1.34 18.90
C TRP A 528 -9.51 0.22 19.74
N GLN A 529 -8.73 -0.55 20.48
CA GLN A 529 -9.26 -1.61 21.37
C GLN A 529 -10.17 -1.03 22.45
N GLN A 530 -9.80 0.12 23.03
CA GLN A 530 -10.65 0.85 23.97
C GLN A 530 -11.97 1.28 23.33
N TRP A 531 -11.91 1.77 22.07
CA TRP A 531 -13.10 2.13 21.32
C TRP A 531 -13.99 0.91 21.06
N LEU A 532 -13.44 -0.22 20.62
CA LEU A 532 -14.19 -1.47 20.46
C LEU A 532 -14.86 -1.92 21.76
N ALA A 533 -14.13 -1.89 22.88
CA ALA A 533 -14.65 -2.27 24.18
C ALA A 533 -15.77 -1.33 24.66
N ALA A 534 -15.69 -0.04 24.36
CA ALA A 534 -16.72 0.94 24.67
C ALA A 534 -18.01 0.75 23.85
N HIS A 535 -17.91 0.14 22.67
CA HIS A 535 -19.04 -0.18 21.78
C HIS A 535 -19.50 -1.64 21.90
N SER A 536 -18.96 -2.38 22.86
CA SER A 536 -19.39 -3.73 23.23
C SER A 536 -20.26 -3.70 24.48
N ASP A 537 -21.07 -4.76 24.67
CA ASP A 537 -21.81 -4.94 25.93
C ASP A 537 -20.85 -4.94 27.13
N ALA A 538 -21.22 -4.21 28.17
CA ALA A 538 -20.42 -4.15 29.41
C ALA A 538 -20.28 -5.52 30.11
N VAL A 539 -21.23 -6.43 29.86
CA VAL A 539 -21.23 -7.78 30.43
C VAL A 539 -20.41 -8.71 29.58
N ARG A 540 -19.33 -9.24 30.13
CA ARG A 540 -18.54 -10.28 29.49
C ARG A 540 -19.25 -11.63 29.56
N VAL A 541 -19.06 -12.43 28.51
CA VAL A 541 -19.68 -13.75 28.33
C VAL A 541 -18.61 -14.85 28.25
N ALA A 542 -19.00 -16.10 28.41
CA ALA A 542 -18.13 -17.23 28.10
C ALA A 542 -17.78 -17.22 26.61
N PRO A 543 -16.55 -17.60 26.22
CA PRO A 543 -16.20 -17.72 24.82
C PRO A 543 -17.17 -18.65 24.05
N PRO A 544 -17.56 -18.32 22.83
CA PRO A 544 -18.35 -19.24 22.01
C PRO A 544 -17.56 -20.53 21.70
N PRO A 545 -18.23 -21.64 21.40
CA PRO A 545 -17.57 -22.84 20.92
C PRO A 545 -16.84 -22.55 19.60
N MET A 546 -15.85 -23.39 19.27
CA MET A 546 -15.18 -23.33 17.97
C MET A 546 -16.11 -23.93 16.91
N GLY A 547 -16.63 -23.05 16.04
CA GLY A 547 -17.65 -23.38 15.06
C GLY A 547 -19.03 -23.65 15.67
N ASN A 548 -19.98 -24.06 14.80
CA ASN A 548 -21.34 -24.50 15.17
C ASN A 548 -21.78 -25.60 14.19
N ALA A 549 -21.49 -26.86 14.54
CA ALA A 549 -21.82 -28.02 13.69
C ALA A 549 -23.33 -28.15 13.42
N ALA A 550 -24.19 -27.80 14.39
CA ALA A 550 -25.64 -27.87 14.22
C ALA A 550 -26.17 -26.87 13.17
N ALA A 551 -25.45 -25.76 12.98
CA ALA A 551 -25.77 -24.75 11.96
C ALA A 551 -24.96 -24.94 10.66
N GLY A 552 -24.19 -26.03 10.50
CA GLY A 552 -23.39 -26.31 9.32
C GLY A 552 -21.97 -25.72 9.32
N TYR A 553 -21.52 -25.14 10.42
CA TYR A 553 -20.20 -24.50 10.57
C TYR A 553 -19.29 -25.30 11.52
N ALA A 554 -19.17 -26.63 11.28
CA ALA A 554 -18.25 -27.46 12.05
C ALA A 554 -16.79 -27.05 11.76
N PRO A 555 -15.87 -27.20 12.74
CA PRO A 555 -14.44 -27.04 12.48
C PRO A 555 -13.95 -27.98 11.36
N LEU A 556 -13.21 -27.42 10.41
CA LEU A 556 -12.72 -28.10 9.21
C LEU A 556 -11.21 -28.42 9.28
N GLY A 557 -10.48 -27.76 10.18
CA GLY A 557 -9.05 -27.91 10.37
C GLY A 557 -8.46 -26.74 11.15
N GLU A 558 -7.20 -26.90 11.53
CA GLU A 558 -6.48 -25.89 12.31
C GLU A 558 -6.15 -24.64 11.48
N ALA A 559 -6.12 -23.47 12.15
CA ALA A 559 -5.52 -22.27 11.57
C ALA A 559 -4.04 -22.52 11.22
N PRO A 560 -3.52 -21.86 10.20
CA PRO A 560 -4.11 -20.84 9.34
C PRO A 560 -4.93 -21.36 8.15
N GLY A 561 -5.25 -22.63 8.08
CA GLY A 561 -5.97 -23.27 6.99
C GLY A 561 -5.11 -23.60 5.78
N ASP A 562 -5.76 -23.88 4.65
CA ASP A 562 -5.12 -24.33 3.41
C ASP A 562 -4.95 -23.20 2.39
N TYR A 563 -5.93 -22.28 2.27
CA TYR A 563 -5.94 -21.24 1.22
C TYR A 563 -4.76 -20.29 1.31
N VAL A 564 -4.30 -20.00 2.50
CA VAL A 564 -3.13 -19.16 2.73
C VAL A 564 -1.82 -19.79 2.24
N ARG A 565 -1.78 -21.12 2.05
CA ARG A 565 -0.60 -21.87 1.61
C ARG A 565 -0.50 -22.02 0.09
N GLY A 566 -1.62 -21.75 -0.63
CA GLY A 566 -1.75 -21.86 -2.08
C GLY A 566 -1.19 -20.70 -2.89
#